data_9f45bbae61a82ccb187527ce1ce0a66a
#
_entry.id   9f45bbae61a82ccb187527ce1ce0a66a
#
_cell.length_a   1.000
_cell.length_b   1.000
_cell.length_c   1.000
_cell.angle_alpha   90.00
_cell.angle_beta   90.00
_cell.angle_gamma   90.00
#
_symmetry.space_group_name_H-M   'P 1'
#
loop_
_entity.id
_entity.type
_entity.pdbx_description
1 polymer ?
#
loop_
_entity_poly.entity_id
_entity_poly.type
_entity_poly.pdbx_seq_one_letter_code
_entity_poly.pdbx_strand_id
1 'polypeptide(L)'
;MSEKVLYRKWRPLTFNEVVGQEHVTKTLTNSIEHKQTSHAYLFTGPRGVGKTTMARVLAKAVNCVNVPNCCLQPIGERNFCDNCISINSGSMIDLIEIDAASNRSIDDIRDIKEKSLFAPNIGTKKVYIIDEAHGLTGPAQQAFLKLLEEPPENVIIILATTEISSIPQTIISRCQRFDFNRINLNQMSSHLKLISDSEKISISLEAC
;
A
#
# COMPACT_ATOMS: atom_id res chain seq x y z
N MET A 1 -24.28 -3.18 14.88
CA MET A 1 -23.01 -3.18 14.11
C MET A 1 -23.23 -2.31 12.89
N SER A 2 -22.46 -1.23 12.72
CA SER A 2 -22.60 -0.40 11.51
C SER A 2 -22.16 -1.23 10.30
N GLU A 3 -23.05 -1.37 9.33
CA GLU A 3 -22.76 -2.03 8.06
C GLU A 3 -21.57 -1.32 7.38
N LYS A 4 -20.47 -2.05 7.20
CA LYS A 4 -19.31 -1.49 6.49
C LYS A 4 -19.71 -1.33 5.02
N VAL A 5 -19.53 -0.15 4.45
CA VAL A 5 -19.74 0.08 3.01
C VAL A 5 -18.91 -0.89 2.16
N LEU A 6 -19.46 -1.36 1.03
CA LEU A 6 -18.90 -2.44 0.22
C LEU A 6 -17.43 -2.23 -0.16
N TYR A 7 -17.03 -1.01 -0.56
CA TYR A 7 -15.63 -0.73 -0.95
C TYR A 7 -14.62 -0.89 0.20
N ARG A 8 -15.07 -0.83 1.47
CA ARG A 8 -14.22 -1.11 2.64
C ARG A 8 -14.23 -2.59 3.00
N LYS A 9 -15.39 -3.25 2.85
CA LYS A 9 -15.57 -4.67 3.13
C LYS A 9 -14.75 -5.53 2.17
N TRP A 10 -14.76 -5.17 0.87
CA TRP A 10 -14.11 -5.89 -0.22
C TRP A 10 -12.75 -5.33 -0.61
N ARG A 11 -12.16 -4.48 0.22
CA ARG A 11 -10.78 -4.05 0.00
C ARG A 11 -9.84 -5.26 0.13
N PRO A 12 -8.98 -5.53 -0.88
CA PRO A 12 -7.99 -6.59 -0.82
C PRO A 12 -7.16 -6.58 0.48
N LEU A 13 -7.07 -7.73 1.12
CA LEU A 13 -6.30 -7.93 2.35
C LEU A 13 -5.01 -8.72 2.11
N THR A 14 -4.86 -9.35 0.94
CA THR A 14 -3.66 -10.11 0.56
C THR A 14 -3.28 -9.80 -0.88
N PHE A 15 -2.06 -10.15 -1.29
CA PHE A 15 -1.62 -9.98 -2.67
C PHE A 15 -2.49 -10.75 -3.68
N ASN A 16 -2.97 -11.94 -3.29
CA ASN A 16 -3.79 -12.80 -4.15
C ASN A 16 -5.21 -12.24 -4.41
N GLU A 17 -5.64 -11.29 -3.61
CA GLU A 17 -6.95 -10.62 -3.78
C GLU A 17 -6.88 -9.39 -4.68
N VAL A 18 -5.66 -8.92 -5.00
CA VAL A 18 -5.50 -7.74 -5.85
C VAL A 18 -5.70 -8.14 -7.30
N VAL A 19 -6.68 -7.51 -7.95
CA VAL A 19 -7.06 -7.81 -9.33
C VAL A 19 -6.32 -6.91 -10.31
N GLY A 20 -5.83 -7.49 -11.42
CA GLY A 20 -5.30 -6.75 -12.57
C GLY A 20 -3.90 -6.15 -12.39
N GLN A 21 -3.16 -6.55 -11.34
CA GLN A 21 -1.81 -6.06 -11.06
C GLN A 21 -0.82 -7.22 -10.84
N GLU A 22 -0.93 -8.29 -11.61
CA GLU A 22 -0.19 -9.54 -11.43
C GLU A 22 1.34 -9.34 -11.48
N HIS A 23 1.83 -8.41 -12.31
CA HIS A 23 3.24 -8.06 -12.41
C HIS A 23 3.78 -7.41 -11.14
N VAL A 24 2.94 -6.57 -10.47
CA VAL A 24 3.30 -5.93 -9.19
C VAL A 24 3.25 -6.96 -8.06
N THR A 25 2.13 -7.70 -7.95
CA THR A 25 1.93 -8.68 -6.87
C THR A 25 3.01 -9.75 -6.88
N LYS A 26 3.34 -10.31 -8.05
CA LYS A 26 4.40 -11.31 -8.20
C LYS A 26 5.77 -10.81 -7.74
N THR A 27 6.14 -9.59 -8.15
CA THR A 27 7.43 -9.01 -7.79
C THR A 27 7.52 -8.73 -6.29
N LEU A 28 6.45 -8.16 -5.69
CA LEU A 28 6.41 -7.86 -4.26
C LEU A 28 6.38 -9.15 -3.42
N THR A 29 5.62 -10.16 -3.82
CA THR A 29 5.59 -11.47 -3.16
C THR A 29 6.99 -12.10 -3.13
N ASN A 30 7.68 -12.14 -4.26
CA ASN A 30 9.04 -12.66 -4.34
C ASN A 30 10.00 -11.88 -3.42
N SER A 31 9.90 -10.55 -3.37
CA SER A 31 10.73 -9.72 -2.48
C SER A 31 10.50 -10.04 -1.01
N ILE A 32 9.26 -10.29 -0.61
CA ILE A 32 8.89 -10.66 0.76
C ILE A 32 9.42 -12.06 1.12
N GLU A 33 9.22 -13.05 0.24
CA GLU A 33 9.67 -14.42 0.46
C GLU A 33 11.19 -14.52 0.61
N HIS A 34 11.94 -13.75 -0.20
CA HIS A 34 13.40 -13.71 -0.15
C HIS A 34 13.96 -12.71 0.87
N LYS A 35 13.10 -12.00 1.64
CA LYS A 35 13.49 -10.95 2.60
C LYS A 35 14.33 -9.83 1.96
N GLN A 36 14.08 -9.55 0.69
CA GLN A 36 14.77 -8.52 -0.11
C GLN A 36 13.84 -7.34 -0.40
N THR A 37 13.37 -6.70 0.66
CA THR A 37 12.52 -5.51 0.53
C THR A 37 13.36 -4.25 0.34
N SER A 38 12.90 -3.35 -0.52
CA SER A 38 13.49 -2.02 -0.68
C SER A 38 13.09 -1.11 0.50
N HIS A 39 13.90 -0.10 0.80
CA HIS A 39 13.58 0.94 1.76
C HIS A 39 12.54 1.93 1.22
N ALA A 40 12.41 2.07 -0.10
CA ALA A 40 11.46 3.00 -0.73
C ALA A 40 10.80 2.41 -1.97
N TYR A 41 9.50 2.63 -2.08
CA TYR A 41 8.66 2.21 -3.20
C TYR A 41 7.92 3.40 -3.78
N LEU A 42 7.76 3.42 -5.11
CA LEU A 42 6.94 4.40 -5.82
C LEU A 42 5.87 3.67 -6.63
N PHE A 43 4.62 3.80 -6.22
CA PHE A 43 3.45 3.26 -6.92
C PHE A 43 2.82 4.35 -7.76
N THR A 44 2.84 4.19 -9.08
CA THR A 44 2.31 5.17 -10.03
C THR A 44 1.22 4.55 -10.90
N GLY A 45 0.25 5.35 -11.31
CA GLY A 45 -0.84 4.92 -12.17
C GLY A 45 -2.16 5.64 -11.89
N PRO A 46 -3.21 5.41 -12.68
CA PRO A 46 -4.49 6.09 -12.56
C PRO A 46 -5.13 5.97 -11.17
N ARG A 47 -6.14 6.81 -10.90
CA ARG A 47 -6.95 6.70 -9.68
C ARG A 47 -7.76 5.39 -9.69
N GLY A 48 -7.93 4.77 -8.52
CA GLY A 48 -8.78 3.59 -8.35
C GLY A 48 -8.15 2.25 -8.72
N VAL A 49 -6.89 2.20 -9.20
CA VAL A 49 -6.23 0.94 -9.63
C VAL A 49 -5.62 0.13 -8.48
N GLY A 50 -5.77 0.59 -7.22
CA GLY A 50 -5.36 -0.17 -6.04
C GLY A 50 -3.99 0.20 -5.45
N LYS A 51 -3.37 1.34 -5.80
CA LYS A 51 -2.06 1.77 -5.27
C LYS A 51 -2.00 1.79 -3.74
N THR A 52 -2.89 2.53 -3.09
CA THR A 52 -2.96 2.64 -1.62
C THR A 52 -3.33 1.31 -0.97
N THR A 53 -4.16 0.49 -1.63
CA THR A 53 -4.49 -0.87 -1.17
C THR A 53 -3.25 -1.76 -1.20
N MET A 54 -2.49 -1.75 -2.30
CA MET A 54 -1.23 -2.49 -2.43
C MET A 54 -0.21 -2.04 -1.39
N ALA A 55 -0.11 -0.74 -1.12
CA ALA A 55 0.76 -0.19 -0.08
C ALA A 55 0.43 -0.77 1.30
N ARG A 56 -0.85 -0.87 1.66
CA ARG A 56 -1.29 -1.50 2.91
C ARG A 56 -1.02 -3.01 2.94
N VAL A 57 -1.22 -3.71 1.83
CA VAL A 57 -0.90 -5.15 1.72
C VAL A 57 0.60 -5.36 1.89
N LEU A 58 1.44 -4.54 1.28
CA LEU A 58 2.89 -4.59 1.44
C LEU A 58 3.30 -4.28 2.89
N ALA A 59 2.77 -3.22 3.49
CA ALA A 59 3.03 -2.85 4.89
C ALA A 59 2.67 -3.98 5.87
N LYS A 60 1.59 -4.71 5.56
CA LYS A 60 1.19 -5.88 6.31
C LYS A 60 2.15 -7.05 6.12
N ALA A 61 2.56 -7.32 4.91
CA ALA A 61 3.44 -8.44 4.60
C ALA A 61 4.83 -8.27 5.23
N VAL A 62 5.41 -7.07 5.23
CA VAL A 62 6.72 -6.80 5.86
C VAL A 62 6.67 -6.85 7.38
N ASN A 63 5.51 -6.67 8.00
CA ASN A 63 5.29 -6.77 9.45
C ASN A 63 4.64 -8.09 9.89
N CYS A 64 4.41 -9.00 8.96
CA CYS A 64 3.79 -10.27 9.25
C CYS A 64 4.78 -11.24 9.89
N VAL A 65 4.44 -11.81 11.05
CA VAL A 65 5.27 -12.79 11.75
C VAL A 65 5.12 -14.22 11.20
N ASN A 66 4.12 -14.47 10.37
CA ASN A 66 3.76 -15.78 9.81
C ASN A 66 3.79 -15.81 8.27
N VAL A 67 4.78 -15.16 7.64
CA VAL A 67 4.99 -15.27 6.17
C VAL A 67 5.54 -16.67 5.85
N PRO A 68 5.02 -17.35 4.80
CA PRO A 68 3.97 -16.97 3.85
C PRO A 68 2.54 -17.25 4.33
N ASN A 69 2.35 -17.95 5.43
CA ASN A 69 1.09 -18.56 5.85
C ASN A 69 -0.05 -17.59 6.23
N CYS A 70 0.19 -16.30 6.21
CA CYS A 70 -0.78 -15.30 6.64
C CYS A 70 -1.17 -14.34 5.50
N CYS A 71 -0.18 -13.68 4.89
CA CYS A 71 -0.41 -12.61 3.92
C CYS A 71 -0.38 -13.09 2.46
N LEU A 72 0.17 -14.29 2.21
CA LEU A 72 0.31 -14.87 0.87
C LEU A 72 -0.67 -16.03 0.63
N GLN A 73 -1.52 -16.37 1.61
CA GLN A 73 -2.50 -17.47 1.48
C GLN A 73 -3.71 -17.08 0.63
N PRO A 74 -4.33 -18.05 -0.07
CA PRO A 74 -5.59 -17.87 -0.78
C PRO A 74 -6.74 -17.44 0.12
N ILE A 75 -7.79 -16.89 -0.49
CA ILE A 75 -9.05 -16.55 0.18
C ILE A 75 -9.64 -17.82 0.82
N GLY A 76 -9.91 -17.78 2.13
CA GLY A 76 -10.54 -18.87 2.88
C GLY A 76 -9.62 -19.62 3.85
N GLU A 77 -8.30 -19.62 3.64
CA GLU A 77 -7.32 -20.29 4.51
C GLU A 77 -6.55 -19.32 5.42
N ARG A 78 -7.10 -18.13 5.64
CA ARG A 78 -6.41 -17.03 6.31
C ARG A 78 -6.42 -17.18 7.83
N ASN A 79 -5.25 -17.31 8.41
CA ASN A 79 -5.05 -17.17 9.84
C ASN A 79 -4.14 -15.96 10.11
N PHE A 80 -4.75 -14.77 10.17
CA PHE A 80 -4.00 -13.52 10.36
C PHE A 80 -3.36 -13.48 11.73
N CYS A 81 -2.07 -13.16 11.80
CA CYS A 81 -1.38 -12.86 13.04
C CYS A 81 -1.83 -11.50 13.62
N ASP A 82 -1.49 -11.21 14.86
CA ASP A 82 -1.91 -9.98 15.57
C ASP A 82 -1.50 -8.71 14.83
N ASN A 83 -0.30 -8.67 14.24
CA ASN A 83 0.16 -7.55 13.43
C ASN A 83 -0.73 -7.33 12.19
N CYS A 84 -1.10 -8.41 11.51
CA CYS A 84 -1.99 -8.35 10.36
C CYS A 84 -3.42 -7.90 10.74
N ILE A 85 -3.91 -8.34 11.89
CA ILE A 85 -5.22 -7.91 12.43
C ILE A 85 -5.17 -6.42 12.76
N SER A 86 -4.12 -5.96 13.43
CA SER A 86 -3.94 -4.55 13.81
C SER A 86 -3.86 -3.63 12.56
N ILE A 87 -3.16 -4.05 11.51
CA ILE A 87 -3.11 -3.29 10.25
C ILE A 87 -4.48 -3.28 9.56
N ASN A 88 -5.19 -4.41 9.51
CA ASN A 88 -6.52 -4.49 8.91
C ASN A 88 -7.56 -3.63 9.64
N SER A 89 -7.44 -3.49 10.96
CA SER A 89 -8.30 -2.64 11.78
C SER A 89 -7.89 -1.17 11.80
N GLY A 90 -6.68 -0.84 11.31
CA GLY A 90 -6.13 0.52 11.34
C GLY A 90 -5.59 0.94 12.70
N SER A 91 -5.31 -0.01 13.61
CA SER A 91 -4.80 0.25 14.96
C SER A 91 -3.26 0.10 15.07
N MET A 92 -2.58 -0.28 13.99
CA MET A 92 -1.13 -0.46 13.98
C MET A 92 -0.40 0.88 14.05
N ILE A 93 0.33 1.12 15.13
CA ILE A 93 1.06 2.39 15.36
C ILE A 93 2.24 2.53 14.40
N ASP A 94 2.85 1.42 13.98
CA ASP A 94 4.00 1.42 13.06
C ASP A 94 3.61 1.55 11.58
N LEU A 95 2.32 1.71 11.26
CA LEU A 95 1.81 2.04 9.94
C LEU A 95 1.21 3.46 9.96
N ILE A 96 1.91 4.40 9.33
CA ILE A 96 1.51 5.79 9.26
C ILE A 96 1.09 6.12 7.82
N GLU A 97 -0.17 6.49 7.63
CA GLU A 97 -0.71 6.90 6.34
C GLU A 97 -0.91 8.40 6.31
N ILE A 98 -0.38 9.05 5.29
CA ILE A 98 -0.39 10.50 5.11
C ILE A 98 -0.92 10.79 3.73
N ASP A 99 -1.96 11.61 3.66
CA ASP A 99 -2.44 12.19 2.41
C ASP A 99 -1.67 13.49 2.15
N ALA A 100 -0.82 13.49 1.14
CA ALA A 100 -0.03 14.65 0.76
C ALA A 100 -0.90 15.79 0.20
N ALA A 101 -2.16 15.56 -0.15
CA ALA A 101 -3.08 16.63 -0.50
C ALA A 101 -3.45 17.49 0.73
N SER A 102 -3.47 16.90 1.91
CA SER A 102 -3.79 17.55 3.19
C SER A 102 -2.54 17.91 4.00
N ASN A 103 -1.46 17.11 3.90
CA ASN A 103 -0.19 17.28 4.64
C ASN A 103 0.95 17.57 3.66
N ARG A 104 1.04 18.84 3.25
CA ARG A 104 1.93 19.29 2.14
C ARG A 104 3.23 19.94 2.61
N SER A 105 3.31 20.26 3.90
CA SER A 105 4.32 21.17 4.42
C SER A 105 5.68 20.47 4.64
N ILE A 106 6.72 21.26 4.70
CA ILE A 106 8.05 20.81 5.09
C ILE A 106 8.07 20.29 6.53
N ASP A 107 7.22 20.84 7.40
CA ASP A 107 7.18 20.47 8.81
C ASP A 107 6.56 19.10 8.99
N ASP A 108 5.55 18.74 8.19
CA ASP A 108 4.98 17.38 8.15
C ASP A 108 6.07 16.34 7.81
N ILE A 109 6.95 16.65 6.86
CA ILE A 109 8.05 15.74 6.46
C ILE A 109 9.18 15.71 7.49
N ARG A 110 9.46 16.82 8.18
CA ARG A 110 10.41 16.84 9.30
C ARG A 110 9.94 15.97 10.46
N ASP A 111 8.65 16.03 10.79
CA ASP A 111 8.02 15.16 11.79
C ASP A 111 8.16 13.68 11.43
N ILE A 112 7.94 13.33 10.15
CA ILE A 112 8.17 11.96 9.65
C ILE A 112 9.62 11.56 9.88
N LYS A 113 10.58 12.42 9.50
CA LYS A 113 12.01 12.16 9.66
C LYS A 113 12.37 11.93 11.13
N GLU A 114 11.94 12.80 12.03
CA GLU A 114 12.21 12.66 13.47
C GLU A 114 11.61 11.35 14.02
N LYS A 115 10.33 11.06 13.70
CA LYS A 115 9.66 9.83 14.13
C LYS A 115 10.26 8.57 13.52
N SER A 116 10.90 8.68 12.36
CA SER A 116 11.56 7.54 11.67
C SER A 116 12.83 7.07 12.36
N LEU A 117 13.49 7.93 13.16
CA LEU A 117 14.68 7.58 13.92
C LEU A 117 14.41 6.62 15.09
N PHE A 118 13.17 6.55 15.55
CA PHE A 118 12.78 5.63 16.63
C PHE A 118 12.48 4.25 16.08
N ALA A 119 12.86 3.21 16.84
CA ALA A 119 12.54 1.83 16.50
C ALA A 119 11.01 1.61 16.37
N PRO A 120 10.56 0.62 15.59
CA PRO A 120 9.16 0.20 15.57
C PRO A 120 8.70 -0.23 16.98
N ASN A 121 7.42 0.02 17.28
CA ASN A 121 6.86 -0.32 18.61
C ASN A 121 6.44 -1.80 18.69
N ILE A 122 5.81 -2.32 17.67
CA ILE A 122 5.19 -3.66 17.62
C ILE A 122 5.71 -4.43 16.40
N GLY A 123 5.79 -3.78 15.25
CA GLY A 123 6.21 -4.37 13.99
C GLY A 123 7.72 -4.59 13.88
N THR A 124 8.15 -5.22 12.80
CA THR A 124 9.57 -5.32 12.42
C THR A 124 10.03 -4.09 11.66
N LYS A 125 9.10 -3.42 10.98
CA LYS A 125 9.33 -2.22 10.16
C LYS A 125 8.29 -1.14 10.47
N LYS A 126 8.74 0.10 10.52
CA LYS A 126 7.87 1.27 10.52
C LYS A 126 7.60 1.66 9.07
N VAL A 127 6.33 1.67 8.67
CA VAL A 127 5.94 1.91 7.27
C VAL A 127 5.22 3.25 7.16
N TYR A 128 5.71 4.10 6.27
CA TYR A 128 5.07 5.37 5.90
C TYR A 128 4.46 5.24 4.51
N ILE A 129 3.14 5.40 4.40
CA ILE A 129 2.43 5.48 3.12
C ILE A 129 2.09 6.95 2.89
N ILE A 130 2.63 7.51 1.80
CA ILE A 130 2.34 8.88 1.38
C ILE A 130 1.49 8.79 0.13
N ASP A 131 0.19 8.99 0.31
CA ASP A 131 -0.77 8.97 -0.80
C ASP A 131 -0.81 10.34 -1.48
N GLU A 132 -1.09 10.35 -2.78
CA GLU A 132 -1.08 11.52 -3.66
C GLU A 132 0.21 12.35 -3.51
N ALA A 133 1.36 11.67 -3.52
CA ALA A 133 2.69 12.25 -3.25
C ALA A 133 3.04 13.45 -4.14
N HIS A 134 2.39 13.61 -5.30
CA HIS A 134 2.52 14.81 -6.14
C HIS A 134 2.01 16.09 -5.44
N GLY A 135 1.21 15.97 -4.38
CA GLY A 135 0.74 17.09 -3.56
C GLY A 135 1.80 17.71 -2.65
N LEU A 136 2.96 17.06 -2.46
CA LEU A 136 4.04 17.60 -1.63
C LEU A 136 4.63 18.86 -2.26
N THR A 137 4.86 19.91 -1.43
CA THR A 137 5.53 21.14 -1.88
C THR A 137 7.00 20.89 -2.23
N GLY A 138 7.62 21.74 -3.06
CA GLY A 138 9.03 21.62 -3.42
C GLY A 138 9.97 21.52 -2.20
N PRO A 139 9.83 22.38 -1.14
CA PRO A 139 10.60 22.25 0.08
C PRO A 139 10.36 20.92 0.83
N ALA A 140 9.12 20.40 0.83
CA ALA A 140 8.80 19.09 1.41
C ALA A 140 9.48 17.94 0.64
N GLN A 141 9.45 17.98 -0.68
CA GLN A 141 10.15 17.03 -1.55
C GLN A 141 11.67 17.03 -1.31
N GLN A 142 12.29 18.20 -1.13
CA GLN A 142 13.73 18.32 -0.79
C GLN A 142 14.05 17.75 0.60
N ALA A 143 13.20 18.01 1.59
CA ALA A 143 13.37 17.43 2.93
C ALA A 143 13.24 15.89 2.88
N PHE A 144 12.38 15.39 2.01
CA PHE A 144 12.15 13.95 1.81
C PHE A 144 13.35 13.24 1.17
N LEU A 145 14.08 13.90 0.27
CA LEU A 145 15.29 13.35 -0.35
C LEU A 145 16.32 12.88 0.68
N LYS A 146 16.52 13.65 1.75
CA LYS A 146 17.46 13.28 2.83
C LYS A 146 17.08 11.97 3.50
N LEU A 147 15.76 11.70 3.67
CA LEU A 147 15.25 10.46 4.25
C LEU A 147 15.41 9.27 3.28
N LEU A 148 15.35 9.52 1.97
CA LEU A 148 15.56 8.49 0.94
C LEU A 148 17.05 8.18 0.71
N GLU A 149 17.94 9.13 0.95
CA GLU A 149 19.40 8.96 0.81
C GLU A 149 20.00 8.18 1.97
N GLU A 150 19.54 8.47 3.18
CA GLU A 150 20.00 7.83 4.41
C GLU A 150 18.80 7.25 5.19
N PRO A 151 18.13 6.22 4.64
CA PRO A 151 16.96 5.65 5.27
C PRO A 151 17.35 4.88 6.54
N PRO A 152 16.63 5.06 7.66
CA PRO A 152 16.81 4.20 8.82
C PRO A 152 16.51 2.73 8.48
N GLU A 153 17.29 1.79 9.01
CA GLU A 153 17.20 0.36 8.66
C GLU A 153 15.80 -0.25 8.81
N ASN A 154 15.04 0.23 9.80
CA ASN A 154 13.71 -0.31 10.12
C ASN A 154 12.56 0.52 9.52
N VAL A 155 12.83 1.34 8.51
CA VAL A 155 11.83 2.19 7.85
C VAL A 155 11.59 1.73 6.42
N ILE A 156 10.34 1.71 6.02
CA ILE A 156 9.92 1.54 4.62
C ILE A 156 9.01 2.70 4.26
N ILE A 157 9.29 3.30 3.10
CA ILE A 157 8.54 4.42 2.57
C ILE A 157 7.83 3.98 1.30
N ILE A 158 6.53 4.26 1.20
CA ILE A 158 5.72 3.94 0.02
C ILE A 158 5.06 5.22 -0.46
N LEU A 159 5.50 5.70 -1.60
CA LEU A 159 4.88 6.83 -2.29
C LEU A 159 3.85 6.32 -3.28
N ALA A 160 2.62 6.84 -3.23
CA ALA A 160 1.60 6.58 -4.24
C ALA A 160 1.25 7.90 -4.96
N THR A 161 1.20 7.87 -6.29
CA THR A 161 0.88 9.05 -7.09
C THR A 161 0.09 8.71 -8.33
N THR A 162 -0.77 9.64 -8.75
CA THR A 162 -1.43 9.61 -10.06
C THR A 162 -0.64 10.38 -11.11
N GLU A 163 0.29 11.25 -10.69
CA GLU A 163 1.05 12.15 -11.55
C GLU A 163 2.55 11.99 -11.34
N ILE A 164 3.16 11.05 -12.05
CA ILE A 164 4.61 10.80 -11.93
C ILE A 164 5.44 12.00 -12.40
N SER A 165 4.95 12.78 -13.37
CA SER A 165 5.62 13.96 -13.89
C SER A 165 5.85 15.06 -12.85
N SER A 166 5.05 15.08 -11.79
CA SER A 166 5.16 16.03 -10.67
C SER A 166 6.14 15.56 -9.59
N ILE A 167 6.67 14.35 -9.69
CA ILE A 167 7.67 13.81 -8.78
C ILE A 167 9.07 14.05 -9.35
N PRO A 168 9.99 14.70 -8.62
CA PRO A 168 11.36 14.91 -9.08
C PRO A 168 12.08 13.60 -9.41
N GLN A 169 12.87 13.62 -10.48
CA GLN A 169 13.67 12.47 -10.91
C GLN A 169 14.62 11.98 -9.80
N THR A 170 15.07 12.88 -8.95
CA THR A 170 15.91 12.57 -7.77
C THR A 170 15.22 11.69 -6.75
N ILE A 171 13.90 11.81 -6.58
CA ILE A 171 13.08 10.91 -5.75
C ILE A 171 12.85 9.58 -6.48
N ILE A 172 12.46 9.67 -7.77
CA ILE A 172 12.16 8.47 -8.58
C ILE A 172 13.35 7.51 -8.61
N SER A 173 14.58 8.03 -8.78
CA SER A 173 15.81 7.22 -8.88
C SER A 173 16.19 6.49 -7.59
N ARG A 174 15.61 6.87 -6.44
CA ARG A 174 15.86 6.26 -5.12
C ARG A 174 14.75 5.31 -4.67
N CYS A 175 13.69 5.19 -5.49
CA CYS A 175 12.55 4.33 -5.20
C CYS A 175 12.50 3.14 -6.15
N GLN A 176 12.08 1.99 -5.66
CA GLN A 176 11.68 0.90 -6.53
C GLN A 176 10.30 1.25 -7.12
N ARG A 177 10.26 1.52 -8.42
CA ARG A 177 9.05 1.96 -9.11
C ARG A 177 8.20 0.79 -9.56
N PHE A 178 6.89 0.92 -9.38
CA PHE A 178 5.86 0.02 -9.89
C PHE A 178 4.76 0.81 -10.59
N ASP A 179 4.52 0.47 -11.86
CA ASP A 179 3.50 1.11 -12.69
C ASP A 179 2.21 0.27 -12.65
N PHE A 180 1.15 0.85 -12.12
CA PHE A 180 -0.16 0.22 -12.00
C PHE A 180 -0.97 0.47 -13.28
N ASN A 181 -1.51 -0.57 -13.84
CA ASN A 181 -2.32 -0.54 -15.04
C ASN A 181 -3.82 -0.42 -14.72
N ARG A 182 -4.59 0.07 -15.68
CA ARG A 182 -6.06 -0.02 -15.59
C ARG A 182 -6.47 -1.48 -15.60
N ILE A 183 -7.42 -1.84 -14.72
CA ILE A 183 -8.03 -3.17 -14.69
C ILE A 183 -8.85 -3.33 -15.97
N ASN A 184 -8.71 -4.46 -16.66
CA ASN A 184 -9.51 -4.72 -17.84
C ASN A 184 -10.97 -5.04 -17.49
N LEU A 185 -11.88 -4.82 -18.44
CA LEU A 185 -13.31 -5.00 -18.22
C LEU A 185 -13.69 -6.42 -17.78
N ASN A 186 -13.05 -7.45 -18.36
CA ASN A 186 -13.36 -8.84 -18.01
C ASN A 186 -12.97 -9.16 -16.56
N GLN A 187 -11.81 -8.69 -16.10
CA GLN A 187 -11.39 -8.87 -14.71
C GLN A 187 -12.30 -8.11 -13.75
N MET A 188 -12.71 -6.89 -14.13
CA MET A 188 -13.62 -6.07 -13.35
C MET A 188 -14.99 -6.73 -13.21
N SER A 189 -15.58 -7.17 -14.33
CA SER A 189 -16.88 -7.88 -14.33
C SER A 189 -16.84 -9.16 -13.51
N SER A 190 -15.78 -9.96 -13.66
CA SER A 190 -15.62 -11.19 -12.88
C SER A 190 -15.54 -10.90 -11.38
N HIS A 191 -14.81 -9.85 -10.99
CA HIS A 191 -14.69 -9.47 -9.59
C HIS A 191 -16.00 -8.89 -9.02
N LEU A 192 -16.72 -8.07 -9.78
CA LEU A 192 -18.04 -7.55 -9.40
C LEU A 192 -19.06 -8.70 -9.21
N LYS A 193 -19.04 -9.70 -10.11
CA LYS A 193 -19.89 -10.89 -9.99
C LYS A 193 -19.58 -11.66 -8.71
N LEU A 194 -18.30 -11.89 -8.39
CA LEU A 194 -17.89 -12.54 -7.14
C LEU A 194 -18.42 -11.79 -5.91
N ILE A 195 -18.33 -10.47 -5.92
CA ILE A 195 -18.85 -9.62 -4.82
C ILE A 195 -20.36 -9.76 -4.73
N SER A 196 -21.10 -9.65 -5.86
CA SER A 196 -22.56 -9.71 -5.87
C SER A 196 -23.07 -11.06 -5.38
N ASP A 197 -22.47 -12.15 -5.82
CA ASP A 197 -22.82 -13.50 -5.39
C ASP A 197 -22.60 -13.69 -3.88
N SER A 198 -21.49 -13.15 -3.37
CA SER A 198 -21.15 -13.20 -1.94
C SER A 198 -22.08 -12.34 -1.06
N GLU A 199 -22.53 -11.20 -1.57
CA GLU A 199 -23.46 -10.29 -0.88
C GLU A 199 -24.93 -10.65 -1.16
N LYS A 200 -25.21 -11.66 -1.99
CA LYS A 200 -26.55 -12.07 -2.44
C LYS A 200 -27.32 -10.92 -3.11
N ILE A 201 -26.62 -10.12 -3.88
CA ILE A 201 -27.18 -9.01 -4.67
C ILE A 201 -27.32 -9.50 -6.10
N SER A 202 -28.51 -9.42 -6.68
CA SER A 202 -28.71 -9.72 -8.09
C SER A 202 -28.24 -8.55 -8.96
N ILE A 203 -27.28 -8.81 -9.85
CA ILE A 203 -26.80 -7.81 -10.83
C ILE A 203 -27.13 -8.34 -12.22
N SER A 204 -27.64 -7.48 -13.12
CA SER A 204 -27.81 -7.83 -14.51
C SER A 204 -26.47 -7.92 -15.22
N LEU A 205 -26.35 -8.76 -16.26
CA LEU A 205 -25.14 -8.89 -17.07
C LEU A 205 -24.74 -7.58 -17.76
N GLU A 206 -25.71 -6.69 -18.00
CA GLU A 206 -25.47 -5.37 -18.60
C GLU A 206 -24.88 -4.36 -17.61
N ALA A 207 -24.97 -4.61 -16.30
CA ALA A 207 -24.43 -3.75 -15.25
C ALA A 207 -23.02 -4.16 -14.80
N CYS A 208 -22.50 -5.27 -15.30
CA CYS A 208 -21.14 -5.75 -15.11
C CYS A 208 -20.27 -5.47 -16.32
#